data_22d5005e2cfb1b4745800415a1846248
#
_entry.id   22d5005e2cfb1b4745800415a1846248
#
_cell.length_a   1.000
_cell.length_b   1.000
_cell.length_c   1.000
_cell.angle_alpha   90.00
_cell.angle_beta   90.00
_cell.angle_gamma   90.00
#
_symmetry.space_group_name_H-M   'P 1'
#
loop_
_entity.id
_entity.type
_entity.pdbx_description
1 polymer ?
#
loop_
_entity_poly.entity_id
_entity_poly.type
_entity_poly.pdbx_seq_one_letter_code
_entity_poly.pdbx_strand_id
1 'polypeptide(L)'
;MTQTPKEGLFTELFHRRPVEPVLVRQVLVAFEKEVVALAFYWLGLGYRAGYHTIIREVLKGVYSLAEKALVQVPVYGTWGDLWDLYGISEAGDEVIDSVVLGQFSEDQESENPSQFVKCLPVDLKNPLTKRFARLLFPLTKDSHKMRRYRKAVSCLKRFSATAEPERRIFLEGGSSFADIFLKNVLHPLELIHDIESMGTMKFSDDILFICDYSESMCGKPMDISLALGIINSRILTFEKQPRWHIFREEDSIQKKILSTCDINKSSQTDFNIAYYVILKEILCGKLTVPKQLLVVTDMDYRDACASVFDVKGVREGFTKAGYEAPLLIIWNVSRAFCGAYAVVCEEGVAQMYGWSDAMWKMLERGVIKVIMPMELVRTGHLV
;
A
#
# COMPACT_ATOMS: atom_id res chain seq x y z
N MET A 1 15.71 17.99 -9.37
CA MET A 1 14.93 19.02 -8.64
C MET A 1 15.55 19.19 -7.26
N THR A 2 15.92 20.42 -6.89
CA THR A 2 16.50 20.71 -5.56
C THR A 2 15.37 20.85 -4.56
N GLN A 3 15.31 19.94 -3.59
CA GLN A 3 14.36 20.04 -2.47
C GLN A 3 14.73 21.16 -1.52
N THR A 4 13.71 21.86 -1.00
CA THR A 4 13.94 22.76 0.13
C THR A 4 14.31 21.96 1.39
N PRO A 5 15.03 22.55 2.39
CA PRO A 5 15.34 21.84 3.63
C PRO A 5 14.11 21.30 4.36
N LYS A 6 12.96 21.98 4.26
CA LYS A 6 11.69 21.54 4.88
C LYS A 6 11.09 20.34 4.14
N GLU A 7 11.15 20.33 2.82
CA GLU A 7 10.71 19.15 2.03
C GLU A 7 11.63 17.95 2.25
N GLY A 8 12.91 18.17 2.52
CA GLY A 8 13.84 17.13 2.95
C GLY A 8 13.39 16.46 4.25
N LEU A 9 12.94 17.23 5.25
CA LEU A 9 12.39 16.69 6.50
C LEU A 9 11.10 15.86 6.26
N PHE A 10 10.22 16.29 5.34
CA PHE A 10 9.04 15.51 4.98
C PHE A 10 9.43 14.19 4.29
N THR A 11 10.39 14.21 3.38
CA THR A 11 10.92 13.02 2.74
C THR A 11 11.53 12.05 3.76
N GLU A 12 12.27 12.56 4.75
CA GLU A 12 12.78 11.77 5.87
C GLU A 12 11.64 11.14 6.66
N LEU A 13 10.59 11.89 7.01
CA LEU A 13 9.41 11.37 7.70
C LEU A 13 8.74 10.25 6.87
N PHE A 14 8.57 10.47 5.58
CA PHE A 14 7.94 9.51 4.67
C PHE A 14 8.65 8.15 4.68
N HIS A 15 9.97 8.14 4.74
CA HIS A 15 10.76 6.92 4.67
C HIS A 15 11.16 6.33 6.02
N ARG A 16 11.06 7.09 7.12
CA ARG A 16 11.56 6.62 8.42
C ARG A 16 10.66 5.58 9.07
N ARG A 17 11.25 4.45 9.48
CA ARG A 17 10.60 3.39 10.23
C ARG A 17 11.53 2.91 11.36
N PRO A 18 11.17 2.90 12.63
CA PRO A 18 9.91 3.45 13.17
C PRO A 18 9.83 4.98 13.06
N VAL A 19 8.61 5.50 13.08
CA VAL A 19 8.36 6.95 13.03
C VAL A 19 8.59 7.56 14.41
N GLU A 20 9.41 8.61 14.47
CA GLU A 20 9.68 9.31 15.73
C GLU A 20 8.74 10.51 15.93
N PRO A 21 8.07 10.63 17.10
CA PRO A 21 7.18 11.76 17.38
C PRO A 21 7.85 13.14 17.24
N VAL A 22 9.15 13.23 17.51
CA VAL A 22 9.90 14.49 17.38
C VAL A 22 9.94 14.94 15.92
N LEU A 23 10.24 14.02 15.00
CA LEU A 23 10.27 14.31 13.56
C LEU A 23 8.88 14.71 13.06
N VAL A 24 7.83 13.99 13.52
CA VAL A 24 6.43 14.34 13.17
C VAL A 24 6.12 15.79 13.55
N ARG A 25 6.42 16.21 14.79
CA ARG A 25 6.18 17.58 15.23
C ARG A 25 6.93 18.63 14.41
N GLN A 26 8.20 18.34 14.06
CA GLN A 26 9.01 19.25 13.23
C GLN A 26 8.38 19.46 11.84
N VAL A 27 7.85 18.40 11.24
CA VAL A 27 7.24 18.46 9.91
C VAL A 27 5.84 19.07 9.95
N LEU A 28 5.04 18.77 10.98
CA LEU A 28 3.68 19.32 11.17
C LEU A 28 3.65 20.84 11.17
N VAL A 29 4.63 21.51 11.75
CA VAL A 29 4.72 22.99 11.80
C VAL A 29 4.71 23.60 10.40
N ALA A 30 5.27 22.89 9.41
CA ALA A 30 5.40 23.41 8.05
C ALA A 30 4.39 22.80 7.06
N PHE A 31 3.89 21.59 7.33
CA PHE A 31 3.15 20.77 6.37
C PHE A 31 2.02 19.97 7.04
N GLU A 32 1.12 20.65 7.76
CA GLU A 32 0.04 19.98 8.51
C GLU A 32 -0.83 19.09 7.60
N LYS A 33 -1.27 19.63 6.44
CA LYS A 33 -2.13 18.89 5.51
C LYS A 33 -1.44 17.66 4.95
N GLU A 34 -0.21 17.84 4.50
CA GLU A 34 0.58 16.77 3.89
C GLU A 34 0.92 15.67 4.89
N VAL A 35 1.17 16.02 6.16
CA VAL A 35 1.44 15.04 7.22
C VAL A 35 0.19 14.25 7.58
N VAL A 36 -0.98 14.89 7.66
CA VAL A 36 -2.27 14.21 7.86
C VAL A 36 -2.58 13.30 6.67
N ALA A 37 -2.36 13.78 5.45
CA ALA A 37 -2.51 12.99 4.24
C ALA A 37 -1.59 11.75 4.24
N LEU A 38 -0.34 11.91 4.66
CA LEU A 38 0.62 10.81 4.82
C LEU A 38 0.14 9.77 5.84
N ALA A 39 -0.48 10.20 6.94
CA ALA A 39 -1.04 9.26 7.92
C ALA A 39 -2.08 8.34 7.27
N PHE A 40 -3.02 8.90 6.51
CA PHE A 40 -4.03 8.10 5.82
C PHE A 40 -3.46 7.23 4.69
N TYR A 41 -2.48 7.72 3.98
CA TYR A 41 -1.74 6.90 3.03
C TYR A 41 -1.11 5.67 3.71
N TRP A 42 -0.47 5.84 4.86
CA TRP A 42 0.10 4.72 5.62
C TRP A 42 -0.97 3.79 6.19
N LEU A 43 -2.11 4.33 6.62
CA LEU A 43 -3.23 3.51 7.08
C LEU A 43 -3.74 2.60 5.96
N GLY A 44 -3.89 3.14 4.74
CA GLY A 44 -4.23 2.38 3.54
C GLY A 44 -3.21 1.29 3.19
N LEU A 45 -1.91 1.56 3.39
CA LEU A 45 -0.83 0.58 3.25
C LEU A 45 -0.79 -0.47 4.38
N GLY A 46 -1.61 -0.33 5.43
CA GLY A 46 -1.59 -1.18 6.61
C GLY A 46 -0.50 -0.85 7.63
N TYR A 47 0.26 0.26 7.43
CA TYR A 47 1.27 0.70 8.38
C TYR A 47 0.64 1.51 9.53
N ARG A 48 -0.13 0.80 10.39
CA ARG A 48 -0.88 1.37 11.51
C ARG A 48 0.00 2.10 12.53
N ALA A 49 1.18 1.57 12.86
CA ALA A 49 2.08 2.20 13.83
C ALA A 49 2.49 3.62 13.43
N GLY A 50 2.83 3.83 12.16
CA GLY A 50 3.14 5.16 11.63
C GLY A 50 1.94 6.10 11.63
N TYR A 51 0.78 5.61 11.16
CA TYR A 51 -0.49 6.31 11.22
C TYR A 51 -0.81 6.80 12.64
N HIS A 52 -0.83 5.89 13.65
CA HIS A 52 -1.13 6.25 15.03
C HIS A 52 -0.13 7.26 15.60
N THR A 53 1.14 7.16 15.25
CA THR A 53 2.15 8.12 15.70
C THR A 53 1.85 9.52 15.19
N ILE A 54 1.52 9.67 13.92
CA ILE A 54 1.17 10.97 13.33
C ILE A 54 -0.12 11.51 13.96
N ILE A 55 -1.21 10.75 13.93
CA ILE A 55 -2.51 11.24 14.41
C ILE A 55 -2.46 11.58 15.89
N ARG A 56 -1.73 10.83 16.71
CA ARG A 56 -1.52 11.19 18.13
C ARG A 56 -0.82 12.52 18.30
N GLU A 57 0.19 12.84 17.50
CA GLU A 57 0.85 14.13 17.56
C GLU A 57 -0.05 15.27 17.04
N VAL A 58 -0.87 15.02 16.02
CA VAL A 58 -1.91 15.95 15.54
C VAL A 58 -2.94 16.25 16.64
N LEU A 59 -3.41 15.23 17.38
CA LEU A 59 -4.40 15.39 18.44
C LEU A 59 -3.84 16.04 19.71
N LYS A 60 -2.54 15.91 20.00
CA LYS A 60 -1.88 16.57 21.13
C LYS A 60 -1.62 18.06 20.87
N GLY A 61 -1.50 18.44 19.60
CA GLY A 61 -1.30 19.82 19.18
C GLY A 61 -2.62 20.54 18.89
N VAL A 62 -2.56 21.86 18.70
CA VAL A 62 -3.70 22.67 18.27
C VAL A 62 -3.61 22.79 16.74
N TYR A 63 -3.99 21.72 16.05
CA TYR A 63 -3.96 21.66 14.59
C TYR A 63 -5.36 21.72 14.01
N SER A 64 -5.52 22.49 12.92
CA SER A 64 -6.81 22.78 12.30
C SER A 64 -7.50 21.58 11.66
N LEU A 65 -6.73 20.53 11.37
CA LEU A 65 -7.22 19.32 10.70
C LEU A 65 -7.51 18.17 11.67
N ALA A 66 -7.30 18.33 12.99
CA ALA A 66 -7.48 17.26 13.97
C ALA A 66 -8.88 16.62 13.90
N GLU A 67 -9.93 17.45 13.90
CA GLU A 67 -11.32 16.99 13.80
C GLU A 67 -11.60 16.29 12.48
N LYS A 68 -11.19 16.92 11.36
CA LYS A 68 -11.37 16.34 10.02
C LYS A 68 -10.64 15.00 9.88
N ALA A 69 -9.46 14.88 10.47
CA ALA A 69 -8.71 13.63 10.47
C ALA A 69 -9.48 12.51 11.18
N LEU A 70 -10.06 12.78 12.36
CA LEU A 70 -10.81 11.78 13.11
C LEU A 70 -12.03 11.25 12.35
N VAL A 71 -12.78 12.13 11.69
CA VAL A 71 -13.96 11.76 10.88
C VAL A 71 -13.57 10.85 9.72
N GLN A 72 -12.37 10.99 9.19
CA GLN A 72 -11.88 10.20 8.05
C GLN A 72 -11.33 8.82 8.45
N VAL A 73 -11.06 8.57 9.73
CA VAL A 73 -10.46 7.29 10.18
C VAL A 73 -11.28 6.07 9.76
N PRO A 74 -12.61 6.01 9.95
CA PRO A 74 -13.39 4.84 9.53
C PRO A 74 -13.47 4.69 8.00
N VAL A 75 -13.22 5.76 7.25
CA VAL A 75 -13.26 5.77 5.78
C VAL A 75 -12.04 5.10 5.18
N TYR A 76 -10.85 5.37 5.74
CA TYR A 76 -9.56 4.88 5.23
C TYR A 76 -8.99 3.71 6.01
N GLY A 77 -9.48 3.46 7.20
CA GLY A 77 -9.08 2.38 8.09
C GLY A 77 -10.26 1.56 8.58
N THR A 78 -10.25 1.28 9.87
CA THR A 78 -11.31 0.54 10.55
C THR A 78 -11.84 1.36 11.75
N TRP A 79 -13.02 1.03 12.21
CA TRP A 79 -13.54 1.59 13.46
C TRP A 79 -12.63 1.30 14.67
N GLY A 80 -11.90 0.15 14.64
CA GLY A 80 -10.88 -0.17 15.65
C GLY A 80 -9.76 0.86 15.70
N ASP A 81 -9.31 1.35 14.54
CA ASP A 81 -8.28 2.38 14.48
C ASP A 81 -8.75 3.72 15.12
N LEU A 82 -10.06 4.01 15.06
CA LEU A 82 -10.65 5.16 15.76
C LEU A 82 -10.69 4.96 17.29
N TRP A 83 -11.00 3.73 17.75
CA TRP A 83 -11.02 3.41 19.18
C TRP A 83 -9.66 3.58 19.86
N ASP A 84 -8.58 3.31 19.14
CA ASP A 84 -7.21 3.45 19.65
C ASP A 84 -6.77 4.90 19.85
N LEU A 85 -7.58 5.85 19.40
CA LEU A 85 -7.34 7.29 19.56
C LEU A 85 -8.06 7.92 20.75
N TYR A 86 -8.92 7.19 21.46
CA TYR A 86 -9.54 7.70 22.69
C TYR A 86 -8.52 7.97 23.80
N GLY A 87 -8.78 9.05 24.56
CA GLY A 87 -7.96 9.43 25.71
C GLY A 87 -6.66 10.16 25.36
N ILE A 88 -6.48 10.56 24.08
CA ILE A 88 -5.31 11.33 23.66
C ILE A 88 -5.54 12.83 23.94
N SER A 89 -6.73 13.35 23.64
CA SER A 89 -7.14 14.72 23.95
C SER A 89 -8.66 14.77 24.19
N GLU A 90 -9.10 15.69 25.04
CA GLU A 90 -10.52 15.86 25.35
C GLU A 90 -11.31 16.28 24.11
N ALA A 91 -10.81 17.24 23.34
CA ALA A 91 -11.42 17.66 22.07
C ALA A 91 -11.52 16.52 21.06
N GLY A 92 -10.49 15.67 20.96
CA GLY A 92 -10.52 14.48 20.12
C GLY A 92 -11.59 13.48 20.56
N ASP A 93 -11.72 13.26 21.85
CA ASP A 93 -12.74 12.39 22.43
C ASP A 93 -14.16 12.87 22.11
N GLU A 94 -14.42 14.19 22.17
CA GLU A 94 -15.71 14.79 21.81
C GLU A 94 -16.06 14.58 20.33
N VAL A 95 -15.08 14.72 19.44
CA VAL A 95 -15.26 14.44 18.01
C VAL A 95 -15.57 12.98 17.77
N ILE A 96 -14.83 12.07 18.41
CA ILE A 96 -15.08 10.62 18.29
C ILE A 96 -16.49 10.29 18.81
N ASP A 97 -16.88 10.84 19.94
CA ASP A 97 -18.24 10.67 20.49
C ASP A 97 -19.31 11.15 19.50
N SER A 98 -19.10 12.28 18.85
CA SER A 98 -20.02 12.81 17.82
C SER A 98 -20.14 11.86 16.61
N VAL A 99 -19.01 11.34 16.11
CA VAL A 99 -18.97 10.35 15.02
C VAL A 99 -19.71 9.08 15.41
N VAL A 100 -19.52 8.59 16.64
CA VAL A 100 -20.19 7.39 17.17
C VAL A 100 -21.70 7.60 17.25
N LEU A 101 -22.14 8.76 17.76
CA LEU A 101 -23.56 9.10 17.85
C LEU A 101 -24.23 9.17 16.48
N GLY A 102 -23.59 9.86 15.52
CA GLY A 102 -24.11 9.98 14.17
C GLY A 102 -24.28 8.62 13.50
N GLN A 103 -23.20 7.82 13.47
CA GLN A 103 -23.25 6.52 12.83
C GLN A 103 -24.20 5.53 13.50
N PHE A 104 -24.30 5.58 14.83
CA PHE A 104 -25.25 4.72 15.56
C PHE A 104 -26.70 5.07 15.24
N SER A 105 -27.01 6.36 15.09
CA SER A 105 -28.36 6.83 14.71
C SER A 105 -28.69 6.39 13.29
N GLU A 106 -27.78 6.54 12.34
CA GLU A 106 -27.95 6.07 10.96
C GLU A 106 -28.19 4.57 10.90
N ASP A 107 -27.40 3.79 11.64
CA ASP A 107 -27.53 2.32 11.67
C ASP A 107 -28.86 1.87 12.34
N GLN A 108 -29.41 2.65 13.26
CA GLN A 108 -30.72 2.36 13.87
C GLN A 108 -31.89 2.55 12.90
N GLU A 109 -31.75 3.45 11.93
CA GLU A 109 -32.77 3.77 10.93
C GLU A 109 -32.60 2.94 9.66
N SER A 110 -31.45 2.28 9.49
CA SER A 110 -31.11 1.50 8.31
C SER A 110 -31.62 0.07 8.39
N GLU A 111 -32.17 -0.42 7.29
CA GLU A 111 -32.48 -1.87 7.11
C GLU A 111 -31.21 -2.72 7.08
N ASN A 112 -30.09 -2.14 6.65
CA ASN A 112 -28.77 -2.78 6.56
C ASN A 112 -27.73 -1.99 7.37
N PRO A 113 -27.64 -2.20 8.69
CA PRO A 113 -26.65 -1.53 9.52
C PRO A 113 -25.22 -1.75 9.05
N SER A 114 -24.39 -0.72 9.19
CA SER A 114 -23.00 -0.71 8.72
C SER A 114 -22.09 -1.65 9.54
N GLN A 115 -20.86 -1.81 9.07
CA GLN A 115 -19.81 -2.56 9.80
C GLN A 115 -19.45 -1.94 11.16
N PHE A 116 -19.76 -0.65 11.38
CA PHE A 116 -19.59 0.03 12.66
C PHE A 116 -20.14 -0.78 13.83
N VAL A 117 -21.35 -1.31 13.67
CA VAL A 117 -22.03 -2.05 14.75
C VAL A 117 -21.25 -3.29 15.18
N LYS A 118 -20.54 -3.97 14.25
CA LYS A 118 -19.70 -5.13 14.54
C LYS A 118 -18.47 -4.76 15.37
N CYS A 119 -17.95 -3.56 15.16
CA CYS A 119 -16.77 -3.03 15.84
C CYS A 119 -17.09 -2.45 17.22
N LEU A 120 -18.37 -2.23 17.56
CA LEU A 120 -18.76 -1.74 18.89
C LEU A 120 -18.39 -2.73 19.99
N PRO A 121 -17.63 -2.29 21.01
CA PRO A 121 -17.23 -3.15 22.11
C PRO A 121 -18.43 -3.51 22.99
N VAL A 122 -18.57 -4.77 23.39
CA VAL A 122 -19.65 -5.28 24.25
C VAL A 122 -19.14 -5.94 25.53
N ASP A 123 -17.82 -6.11 25.65
CA ASP A 123 -17.20 -6.64 26.85
C ASP A 123 -17.28 -5.62 27.99
N LEU A 124 -17.76 -6.07 29.17
CA LEU A 124 -17.88 -5.24 30.35
C LEU A 124 -16.54 -4.76 30.92
N LYS A 125 -15.46 -5.45 30.60
CA LYS A 125 -14.10 -5.07 31.00
C LYS A 125 -13.53 -3.92 30.13
N ASN A 126 -14.03 -3.76 28.92
CA ASN A 126 -13.59 -2.69 28.03
C ASN A 126 -14.18 -1.34 28.49
N PRO A 127 -13.33 -0.33 28.79
CA PRO A 127 -13.78 0.99 29.25
C PRO A 127 -14.67 1.70 28.23
N LEU A 128 -14.45 1.48 26.93
CA LEU A 128 -15.27 2.08 25.86
C LEU A 128 -16.71 1.55 25.89
N THR A 129 -16.93 0.32 26.31
CA THR A 129 -18.30 -0.23 26.46
C THR A 129 -19.13 0.61 27.43
N LYS A 130 -18.53 1.04 28.56
CA LYS A 130 -19.21 1.90 29.55
C LYS A 130 -19.41 3.31 29.01
N ARG A 131 -18.41 3.84 28.29
CA ARG A 131 -18.49 5.16 27.65
C ARG A 131 -19.64 5.18 26.65
N PHE A 132 -19.67 4.26 25.70
CA PHE A 132 -20.72 4.18 24.69
C PHE A 132 -22.11 3.91 25.26
N ALA A 133 -22.22 3.10 26.31
CA ALA A 133 -23.51 2.92 26.99
C ALA A 133 -24.04 4.23 27.60
N ARG A 134 -23.18 5.08 28.14
CA ARG A 134 -23.56 6.41 28.67
C ARG A 134 -23.87 7.39 27.55
N LEU A 135 -23.07 7.39 26.51
CA LEU A 135 -23.19 8.28 25.36
C LEU A 135 -24.49 8.03 24.59
N LEU A 136 -24.75 6.77 24.23
CA LEU A 136 -25.88 6.39 23.36
C LEU A 136 -27.22 6.30 24.13
N PHE A 137 -27.20 6.17 25.45
CA PHE A 137 -28.40 6.07 26.27
C PHE A 137 -28.39 7.05 27.46
N PRO A 138 -28.26 8.38 27.22
CA PRO A 138 -28.07 9.38 28.28
C PRO A 138 -29.25 9.43 29.23
N LEU A 139 -30.47 9.32 28.72
CA LEU A 139 -31.73 9.43 29.51
C LEU A 139 -32.09 8.15 30.28
N THR A 140 -31.33 7.05 30.11
CA THR A 140 -31.59 5.81 30.82
C THR A 140 -30.94 5.84 32.19
N LYS A 141 -31.58 5.24 33.23
CA LYS A 141 -30.97 5.08 34.56
C LYS A 141 -29.65 4.29 34.42
N ASP A 142 -28.61 4.69 35.14
CA ASP A 142 -27.26 4.15 35.02
C ASP A 142 -27.21 2.61 35.15
N SER A 143 -28.00 2.03 36.06
CA SER A 143 -28.14 0.59 36.25
C SER A 143 -28.65 -0.15 35.00
N HIS A 144 -29.32 0.53 34.07
CA HIS A 144 -29.93 -0.08 32.90
C HIS A 144 -29.23 0.30 31.57
N LYS A 145 -28.33 1.32 31.57
CA LYS A 145 -27.62 1.78 30.35
C LYS A 145 -26.88 0.65 29.65
N MET A 146 -26.11 -0.10 30.39
CA MET A 146 -25.34 -1.24 29.85
C MET A 146 -26.21 -2.33 29.24
N ARG A 147 -27.33 -2.65 29.90
CA ARG A 147 -28.28 -3.65 29.38
C ARG A 147 -28.92 -3.18 28.09
N ARG A 148 -29.35 -1.91 28.04
CA ARG A 148 -29.93 -1.31 26.83
C ARG A 148 -28.94 -1.26 25.68
N TYR A 149 -27.73 -0.78 25.94
CA TYR A 149 -26.64 -0.73 24.97
C TYR A 149 -26.37 -2.12 24.35
N ARG A 150 -26.10 -3.13 25.17
CA ARG A 150 -25.83 -4.48 24.69
C ARG A 150 -26.99 -5.07 23.90
N LYS A 151 -28.23 -4.83 24.31
CA LYS A 151 -29.42 -5.28 23.60
C LYS A 151 -29.52 -4.60 22.22
N ALA A 152 -29.32 -3.30 22.14
CA ALA A 152 -29.36 -2.54 20.88
C ALA A 152 -28.25 -3.01 19.92
N VAL A 153 -27.00 -3.08 20.38
CA VAL A 153 -25.87 -3.55 19.58
C VAL A 153 -26.08 -4.98 19.10
N SER A 154 -26.58 -5.90 19.98
CA SER A 154 -26.88 -7.27 19.57
C SER A 154 -27.99 -7.37 18.54
N CYS A 155 -28.98 -6.50 18.62
CA CYS A 155 -30.06 -6.42 17.62
C CYS A 155 -29.49 -5.98 16.27
N LEU A 156 -28.76 -4.88 16.22
CA LEU A 156 -28.19 -4.33 14.99
C LEU A 156 -27.18 -5.30 14.35
N LYS A 157 -26.34 -5.98 15.16
CA LYS A 157 -25.39 -6.99 14.64
C LYS A 157 -26.04 -8.13 13.85
N ARG A 158 -27.30 -8.47 14.12
CA ARG A 158 -28.02 -9.52 13.39
C ARG A 158 -28.39 -9.10 11.96
N PHE A 159 -28.57 -7.81 11.75
CA PHE A 159 -28.97 -7.24 10.46
C PHE A 159 -27.79 -6.63 9.70
N SER A 160 -26.63 -6.49 10.34
CA SER A 160 -25.46 -5.93 9.69
C SER A 160 -24.95 -6.87 8.58
N ALA A 161 -24.76 -6.31 7.39
CA ALA A 161 -24.27 -7.03 6.23
C ALA A 161 -22.96 -7.79 6.50
N THR A 162 -22.78 -8.92 5.84
CA THR A 162 -21.55 -9.74 5.92
C THR A 162 -20.41 -9.17 5.06
N ALA A 163 -20.71 -8.16 4.26
CA ALA A 163 -19.71 -7.54 3.37
C ALA A 163 -18.57 -6.90 4.17
N GLU A 164 -17.35 -7.12 3.72
CA GLU A 164 -16.19 -6.40 4.23
C GLU A 164 -16.33 -4.90 3.96
N PRO A 165 -15.78 -4.02 4.85
CA PRO A 165 -15.84 -2.59 4.64
C PRO A 165 -15.17 -2.23 3.32
N GLU A 166 -15.88 -1.50 2.47
CA GLU A 166 -15.31 -0.90 1.27
C GLU A 166 -14.18 0.05 1.70
N ARG A 167 -12.94 -0.38 1.53
CA ARG A 167 -11.79 0.49 1.74
C ARG A 167 -11.74 1.49 0.61
N ARG A 168 -12.05 2.75 0.91
CA ARG A 168 -11.85 3.83 -0.05
C ARG A 168 -10.37 4.10 -0.18
N ILE A 169 -9.82 3.88 -1.36
CA ILE A 169 -8.41 4.10 -1.68
C ILE A 169 -8.34 5.18 -2.74
N PHE A 170 -7.30 6.01 -2.61
CA PHE A 170 -7.05 7.13 -3.48
C PHE A 170 -6.97 6.75 -4.95
N LEU A 171 -7.98 7.11 -5.72
CA LEU A 171 -7.98 6.98 -7.18
C LEU A 171 -8.49 8.28 -7.80
N GLU A 172 -7.76 8.79 -8.78
CA GLU A 172 -8.27 9.80 -9.69
C GLU A 172 -9.51 9.23 -10.40
N GLY A 173 -10.67 9.88 -10.26
CA GLY A 173 -11.82 9.59 -11.10
C GLY A 173 -13.08 9.03 -10.44
N GLY A 174 -13.26 9.10 -9.12
CA GLY A 174 -14.58 8.94 -8.48
C GLY A 174 -15.17 7.51 -8.46
N SER A 175 -14.42 6.49 -8.88
CA SER A 175 -14.82 5.08 -8.71
C SER A 175 -14.23 4.54 -7.42
N SER A 176 -15.04 3.85 -6.59
CA SER A 176 -14.52 3.21 -5.38
C SER A 176 -13.52 2.12 -5.79
N PHE A 177 -12.39 2.05 -5.09
CA PHE A 177 -11.39 1.00 -5.32
C PHE A 177 -11.98 -0.40 -5.12
N ALA A 178 -12.96 -0.54 -4.22
CA ALA A 178 -13.69 -1.78 -4.03
C ALA A 178 -14.44 -2.18 -5.31
N ASP A 179 -15.04 -1.23 -6.02
CA ASP A 179 -15.72 -1.51 -7.30
C ASP A 179 -14.74 -1.96 -8.38
N ILE A 180 -13.53 -1.39 -8.40
CA ILE A 180 -12.47 -1.78 -9.34
C ILE A 180 -11.82 -3.09 -8.88
N PHE A 181 -11.52 -3.21 -7.58
CA PHE A 181 -10.81 -4.37 -7.03
C PHE A 181 -11.70 -5.62 -6.93
N LEU A 182 -12.98 -5.49 -6.60
CA LEU A 182 -13.91 -6.64 -6.49
C LEU A 182 -14.49 -7.06 -7.84
N LYS A 183 -14.64 -6.14 -8.80
CA LYS A 183 -15.12 -6.46 -10.15
C LYS A 183 -14.02 -6.93 -11.10
N ASN A 184 -12.76 -6.54 -10.87
CA ASN A 184 -11.64 -6.74 -11.80
C ASN A 184 -10.39 -7.31 -11.15
N VAL A 185 -10.49 -8.01 -10.02
CA VAL A 185 -9.42 -8.94 -9.63
C VAL A 185 -9.55 -10.17 -10.51
N LEU A 186 -9.26 -9.97 -11.79
CA LEU A 186 -8.96 -11.10 -12.66
C LEU A 186 -7.84 -11.90 -11.97
N HIS A 187 -8.09 -13.17 -11.78
CA HIS A 187 -7.01 -14.09 -11.41
C HIS A 187 -5.87 -13.81 -12.41
N PRO A 188 -4.59 -13.75 -12.03
CA PRO A 188 -3.52 -13.48 -12.98
C PRO A 188 -3.56 -14.36 -14.23
N LEU A 189 -4.09 -15.57 -14.11
CA LEU A 189 -4.37 -16.45 -15.25
C LEU A 189 -5.49 -15.92 -16.16
N GLU A 190 -6.50 -15.26 -15.62
CA GLU A 190 -7.56 -14.58 -16.39
C GLU A 190 -7.00 -13.33 -17.07
N LEU A 191 -6.09 -12.59 -16.37
CA LEU A 191 -5.36 -11.47 -16.95
C LEU A 191 -4.54 -11.93 -18.18
N ILE A 192 -3.85 -13.05 -18.08
CA ILE A 192 -3.08 -13.61 -19.20
C ILE A 192 -4.02 -14.04 -20.33
N HIS A 193 -5.17 -14.62 -20.04
CA HIS A 193 -6.14 -15.00 -21.05
C HIS A 193 -6.78 -13.79 -21.75
N ASP A 194 -7.05 -12.72 -21.01
CA ASP A 194 -7.55 -11.47 -21.58
C ASP A 194 -6.50 -10.80 -22.47
N ILE A 195 -5.23 -10.88 -22.10
CA ILE A 195 -4.10 -10.38 -22.89
C ILE A 195 -3.95 -11.17 -24.19
N GLU A 196 -4.11 -12.49 -24.18
CA GLU A 196 -4.12 -13.28 -25.42
C GLU A 196 -5.25 -12.85 -26.36
N SER A 197 -6.40 -12.50 -25.82
CA SER A 197 -7.57 -12.05 -26.61
C SER A 197 -7.37 -10.64 -27.20
N MET A 198 -6.53 -9.80 -26.57
CA MET A 198 -6.23 -8.41 -26.98
C MET A 198 -5.05 -8.30 -27.97
N GLY A 199 -4.38 -9.40 -28.28
CA GLY A 199 -3.20 -9.42 -29.17
C GLY A 199 -1.87 -9.30 -28.39
N THR A 200 -0.76 -9.54 -29.10
CA THR A 200 0.59 -9.59 -28.51
C THR A 200 0.97 -8.26 -27.86
N MET A 201 0.83 -8.19 -26.55
CA MET A 201 1.36 -7.08 -25.76
C MET A 201 2.86 -7.27 -25.58
N LYS A 202 3.62 -6.25 -25.95
CA LYS A 202 5.03 -6.14 -25.56
C LYS A 202 5.18 -4.90 -24.71
N PHE A 203 5.73 -5.06 -23.52
CA PHE A 203 6.20 -3.91 -22.77
C PHE A 203 7.38 -3.27 -23.50
N SER A 204 7.60 -1.97 -23.24
CA SER A 204 8.76 -1.28 -23.80
C SER A 204 10.06 -1.97 -23.41
N ASP A 205 11.01 -2.08 -24.32
CA ASP A 205 12.38 -2.57 -24.04
C ASP A 205 13.13 -1.69 -23.02
N ASP A 206 12.58 -0.51 -22.71
CA ASP A 206 13.09 0.39 -21.68
C ASP A 206 12.84 -0.13 -20.24
N ILE A 207 11.94 -1.13 -20.05
CA ILE A 207 11.62 -1.72 -18.76
C ILE A 207 12.11 -3.17 -18.72
N LEU A 208 12.92 -3.49 -17.73
CA LEU A 208 13.34 -4.86 -17.46
C LEU A 208 12.77 -5.34 -16.14
N PHE A 209 12.12 -6.51 -16.13
CA PHE A 209 11.53 -7.11 -14.94
C PHE A 209 12.50 -8.08 -14.28
N ILE A 210 12.60 -7.95 -12.95
CA ILE A 210 13.26 -8.91 -12.06
C ILE A 210 12.15 -9.42 -11.14
N CYS A 211 11.89 -10.73 -11.16
CA CYS A 211 10.74 -11.31 -10.48
C CYS A 211 11.18 -12.18 -9.31
N ASP A 212 10.57 -11.95 -8.16
CA ASP A 212 10.72 -12.75 -6.95
C ASP A 212 9.85 -14.00 -7.04
N TYR A 213 10.48 -15.15 -6.78
CA TYR A 213 9.84 -16.46 -6.71
C TYR A 213 10.09 -17.15 -5.37
N SER A 214 10.43 -16.39 -4.33
CA SER A 214 10.59 -16.91 -2.97
C SER A 214 9.28 -17.49 -2.41
N GLU A 215 9.38 -18.29 -1.36
CA GLU A 215 8.20 -18.88 -0.72
C GLU A 215 7.26 -17.85 -0.13
N SER A 216 7.77 -16.69 0.30
CA SER A 216 6.96 -15.59 0.83
C SER A 216 6.01 -14.99 -0.21
N MET A 217 6.35 -15.08 -1.49
CA MET A 217 5.51 -14.65 -2.61
C MET A 217 4.27 -15.54 -2.84
N CYS A 218 4.14 -16.67 -2.13
CA CYS A 218 3.09 -17.66 -2.39
C CYS A 218 1.68 -17.04 -2.42
N GLY A 219 0.89 -17.41 -3.43
CA GLY A 219 -0.45 -16.88 -3.70
C GLY A 219 -0.44 -15.73 -4.71
N LYS A 220 -1.29 -14.73 -4.52
CA LYS A 220 -1.49 -13.62 -5.46
C LYS A 220 -0.21 -12.88 -5.87
N PRO A 221 0.77 -12.60 -4.99
CA PRO A 221 2.04 -11.97 -5.39
C PRO A 221 2.80 -12.79 -6.42
N MET A 222 2.87 -14.11 -6.23
CA MET A 222 3.51 -15.04 -7.17
C MET A 222 2.82 -15.03 -8.53
N ASP A 223 1.48 -15.03 -8.52
CA ASP A 223 0.69 -15.03 -9.75
C ASP A 223 0.95 -13.75 -10.57
N ILE A 224 1.08 -12.59 -9.91
CA ILE A 224 1.43 -11.32 -10.57
C ILE A 224 2.84 -11.39 -11.17
N SER A 225 3.84 -11.87 -10.40
CA SER A 225 5.21 -12.05 -10.88
C SER A 225 5.26 -12.94 -12.12
N LEU A 226 4.53 -14.05 -12.11
CA LEU A 226 4.44 -14.98 -13.24
C LEU A 226 3.79 -14.32 -14.46
N ALA A 227 2.66 -13.64 -14.27
CA ALA A 227 1.96 -12.97 -15.36
C ALA A 227 2.85 -11.94 -16.06
N LEU A 228 3.51 -11.06 -15.28
CA LEU A 228 4.43 -10.04 -15.80
C LEU A 228 5.61 -10.65 -16.56
N GLY A 229 6.18 -11.74 -16.02
CA GLY A 229 7.27 -12.44 -16.66
C GLY A 229 6.88 -13.09 -17.99
N ILE A 230 5.72 -13.75 -18.04
CA ILE A 230 5.21 -14.38 -19.25
C ILE A 230 4.97 -13.35 -20.36
N ILE A 231 4.37 -12.20 -20.01
CA ILE A 231 4.10 -11.10 -20.95
C ILE A 231 5.41 -10.51 -21.49
N ASN A 232 6.40 -10.33 -20.63
CA ASN A 232 7.72 -9.80 -21.04
C ASN A 232 8.58 -10.83 -21.77
N SER A 233 8.09 -12.05 -22.00
CA SER A 233 8.78 -13.16 -22.66
C SER A 233 10.08 -13.62 -21.99
N ARG A 234 10.47 -13.01 -20.88
CA ARG A 234 11.66 -13.37 -20.08
C ARG A 234 11.57 -12.87 -18.65
N ILE A 235 12.19 -13.60 -17.76
CA ILE A 235 12.31 -13.28 -16.34
C ILE A 235 13.76 -13.40 -15.93
N LEU A 236 14.26 -12.45 -15.14
CA LEU A 236 15.45 -12.66 -14.34
C LEU A 236 15.01 -12.96 -12.91
N THR A 237 15.36 -14.13 -12.39
CA THR A 237 15.18 -14.45 -10.96
C THR A 237 16.27 -13.79 -10.14
N PHE A 238 16.01 -13.49 -8.87
CA PHE A 238 17.06 -12.97 -7.97
C PHE A 238 17.32 -13.87 -6.76
N GLU A 239 17.21 -15.16 -7.00
CA GLU A 239 17.72 -16.17 -6.06
C GLU A 239 19.26 -16.09 -5.91
N LYS A 240 19.84 -16.89 -5.02
CA LYS A 240 21.31 -16.95 -4.79
C LYS A 240 22.14 -17.11 -6.07
N GLN A 241 21.56 -17.70 -7.11
CA GLN A 241 22.14 -17.80 -8.45
C GLN A 241 21.10 -17.33 -9.47
N PRO A 242 21.02 -16.02 -9.72
CA PRO A 242 20.05 -15.46 -10.67
C PRO A 242 20.19 -16.10 -12.05
N ARG A 243 19.05 -16.43 -12.64
CA ARG A 243 18.99 -17.06 -13.97
C ARG A 243 17.96 -16.37 -14.83
N TRP A 244 18.27 -16.31 -16.12
CA TRP A 244 17.30 -15.95 -17.12
C TRP A 244 16.40 -17.15 -17.40
N HIS A 245 15.10 -16.95 -17.25
CA HIS A 245 14.07 -17.83 -17.75
C HIS A 245 13.40 -17.16 -18.96
N ILE A 246 13.55 -17.78 -20.14
CA ILE A 246 13.06 -17.24 -21.40
C ILE A 246 11.87 -18.08 -21.84
N PHE A 247 10.72 -17.43 -22.05
CA PHE A 247 9.53 -18.07 -22.58
C PHE A 247 9.58 -18.06 -24.11
N ARG A 248 9.32 -19.19 -24.72
CA ARG A 248 9.22 -19.26 -26.17
C ARG A 248 7.90 -18.68 -26.64
N GLU A 249 7.91 -17.91 -27.70
CA GLU A 249 6.70 -17.27 -28.23
C GLU A 249 5.64 -18.30 -28.64
N GLU A 250 6.09 -19.41 -29.24
CA GLU A 250 5.24 -20.52 -29.70
C GLU A 250 4.63 -21.38 -28.58
N ASP A 251 5.10 -21.24 -27.34
CA ASP A 251 4.59 -22.03 -26.23
C ASP A 251 3.24 -21.49 -25.75
N SER A 252 2.29 -22.39 -25.55
CA SER A 252 1.01 -22.02 -24.91
C SER A 252 1.23 -21.46 -23.50
N ILE A 253 0.31 -20.64 -23.02
CA ILE A 253 0.37 -20.08 -21.66
C ILE A 253 0.52 -21.17 -20.61
N GLN A 254 -0.24 -22.26 -20.73
CA GLN A 254 -0.14 -23.39 -19.81
C GLN A 254 1.29 -23.97 -19.79
N LYS A 255 1.93 -24.10 -20.95
CA LYS A 255 3.31 -24.58 -21.04
C LYS A 255 4.29 -23.59 -20.43
N LYS A 256 4.08 -22.27 -20.64
CA LYS A 256 4.88 -21.22 -20.01
C LYS A 256 4.76 -21.26 -18.49
N ILE A 257 3.54 -21.40 -17.94
CA ILE A 257 3.32 -21.55 -16.50
C ILE A 257 3.99 -22.81 -15.96
N LEU A 258 3.81 -23.94 -16.62
CA LEU A 258 4.44 -25.21 -16.20
C LEU A 258 5.96 -25.11 -16.18
N SER A 259 6.56 -24.39 -17.14
CA SER A 259 8.02 -24.20 -17.17
C SER A 259 8.56 -23.40 -15.99
N THR A 260 7.72 -22.61 -15.30
CA THR A 260 8.11 -21.86 -14.11
C THR A 260 8.07 -22.70 -12.82
N CYS A 261 7.41 -23.86 -12.84
CA CYS A 261 7.37 -24.76 -11.67
C CYS A 261 8.77 -25.30 -11.32
N ASP A 262 9.69 -25.31 -12.29
CA ASP A 262 11.09 -25.72 -12.10
C ASP A 262 11.99 -24.57 -11.60
N ILE A 263 11.46 -23.35 -11.47
CA ILE A 263 12.18 -22.24 -10.87
C ILE A 263 12.30 -22.53 -9.37
N ASN A 264 13.53 -22.66 -8.91
CA ASN A 264 13.80 -23.06 -7.53
C ASN A 264 13.30 -21.99 -6.55
N LYS A 265 12.39 -22.35 -5.66
CA LYS A 265 11.85 -21.47 -4.63
C LYS A 265 12.88 -21.32 -3.49
N SER A 266 13.96 -20.59 -3.77
CA SER A 266 15.00 -20.33 -2.78
C SER A 266 14.51 -19.28 -1.78
N SER A 267 14.75 -19.52 -0.49
CA SER A 267 14.52 -18.55 0.56
C SER A 267 15.63 -17.48 0.66
N GLN A 268 16.69 -17.59 -0.14
CA GLN A 268 17.81 -16.65 -0.15
C GLN A 268 17.80 -15.87 -1.47
N THR A 269 17.55 -14.60 -1.37
CA THR A 269 17.53 -13.65 -2.48
C THR A 269 18.76 -12.74 -2.41
N ASP A 270 19.41 -12.46 -3.56
CA ASP A 270 20.52 -11.52 -3.64
C ASP A 270 20.35 -10.63 -4.88
N PHE A 271 19.89 -9.42 -4.64
CA PHE A 271 19.68 -8.41 -5.68
C PHE A 271 20.97 -7.98 -6.36
N ASN A 272 22.07 -7.91 -5.60
CA ASN A 272 23.34 -7.42 -6.14
C ASN A 272 23.84 -8.36 -7.24
N ILE A 273 23.69 -9.66 -7.03
CA ILE A 273 24.08 -10.65 -8.04
C ILE A 273 23.20 -10.52 -9.29
N ALA A 274 21.88 -10.34 -9.14
CA ALA A 274 20.97 -10.12 -10.27
C ALA A 274 21.38 -8.91 -11.12
N TYR A 275 21.76 -7.82 -10.46
CA TYR A 275 22.28 -6.62 -11.13
C TYR A 275 23.58 -6.87 -11.89
N TYR A 276 24.54 -7.59 -11.28
CA TYR A 276 25.77 -7.94 -11.94
C TYR A 276 25.53 -8.84 -13.17
N VAL A 277 24.53 -9.72 -13.12
CA VAL A 277 24.11 -10.52 -14.28
C VAL A 277 23.61 -9.61 -15.41
N ILE A 278 22.76 -8.63 -15.10
CA ILE A 278 22.27 -7.66 -16.07
C ILE A 278 23.43 -6.87 -16.67
N LEU A 279 24.28 -6.29 -15.84
CA LEU A 279 25.44 -5.51 -16.31
C LEU A 279 26.37 -6.35 -17.19
N LYS A 280 26.61 -7.59 -16.84
CA LYS A 280 27.38 -8.54 -17.66
C LYS A 280 26.76 -8.77 -19.03
N GLU A 281 25.46 -8.98 -19.11
CA GLU A 281 24.75 -9.17 -20.37
C GLU A 281 24.79 -7.91 -21.25
N ILE A 282 24.72 -6.72 -20.64
CA ILE A 282 24.89 -5.43 -21.34
C ILE A 282 26.31 -5.33 -21.91
N LEU A 283 27.33 -5.59 -21.12
CA LEU A 283 28.75 -5.55 -21.54
C LEU A 283 29.06 -6.56 -22.65
N CYS A 284 28.36 -7.69 -22.66
CA CYS A 284 28.47 -8.69 -23.72
C CYS A 284 27.65 -8.33 -24.99
N GLY A 285 26.94 -7.21 -25.00
CA GLY A 285 26.10 -6.79 -26.13
C GLY A 285 24.84 -7.63 -26.34
N LYS A 286 24.44 -8.43 -25.34
CA LYS A 286 23.24 -9.29 -25.39
C LYS A 286 21.99 -8.58 -24.89
N LEU A 287 22.14 -7.50 -24.15
CA LEU A 287 21.07 -6.72 -23.58
C LEU A 287 21.35 -5.24 -23.82
N THR A 288 20.32 -4.49 -24.25
CA THR A 288 20.35 -3.02 -24.27
C THR A 288 20.19 -2.50 -22.84
N VAL A 289 20.78 -1.34 -22.54
CA VAL A 289 20.63 -0.72 -21.21
C VAL A 289 19.18 -0.31 -21.01
N PRO A 290 18.45 -0.93 -20.06
CA PRO A 290 17.09 -0.51 -19.77
C PRO A 290 17.10 0.83 -19.05
N LYS A 291 16.04 1.64 -19.19
CA LYS A 291 15.88 2.87 -18.41
C LYS A 291 15.40 2.60 -16.99
N GLN A 292 14.61 1.53 -16.83
CA GLN A 292 13.99 1.16 -15.57
C GLN A 292 14.15 -0.32 -15.29
N LEU A 293 14.51 -0.66 -14.05
CA LEU A 293 14.51 -2.03 -13.53
C LEU A 293 13.38 -2.18 -12.54
N LEU A 294 12.44 -3.05 -12.86
CA LEU A 294 11.24 -3.30 -12.07
C LEU A 294 11.42 -4.58 -11.27
N VAL A 295 11.57 -4.46 -9.97
CA VAL A 295 11.70 -5.59 -9.05
C VAL A 295 10.34 -5.92 -8.45
N VAL A 296 9.74 -7.00 -8.89
CA VAL A 296 8.43 -7.48 -8.42
C VAL A 296 8.65 -8.41 -7.23
N THR A 297 8.22 -7.99 -6.05
CA THR A 297 8.49 -8.68 -4.77
C THR A 297 7.37 -8.44 -3.76
N ASP A 298 7.37 -9.15 -2.64
CA ASP A 298 6.52 -8.87 -1.47
C ASP A 298 7.20 -7.99 -0.42
N MET A 299 8.45 -7.57 -0.66
CA MET A 299 9.25 -6.75 0.25
C MET A 299 9.06 -5.25 0.01
N ASP A 300 9.13 -4.47 1.07
CA ASP A 300 9.30 -3.02 1.00
C ASP A 300 10.76 -2.66 0.73
N TYR A 301 11.01 -1.49 0.12
CA TYR A 301 12.36 -1.00 -0.17
C TYR A 301 13.33 -1.12 1.01
N ARG A 302 12.89 -0.78 2.23
CA ARG A 302 13.72 -0.85 3.43
C ARG A 302 14.09 -2.26 3.85
N ASP A 303 13.15 -3.19 3.71
CA ASP A 303 13.39 -4.60 4.02
C ASP A 303 14.40 -5.16 3.02
N ALA A 304 14.27 -4.78 1.76
CA ALA A 304 15.20 -5.13 0.69
C ALA A 304 16.60 -4.52 0.94
N CYS A 305 16.70 -3.25 1.32
CA CYS A 305 17.98 -2.58 1.58
C CYS A 305 18.65 -2.97 2.89
N ALA A 306 17.86 -3.27 3.93
CA ALA A 306 18.41 -3.63 5.23
C ALA A 306 19.16 -4.99 5.21
N SER A 307 18.80 -5.87 4.29
CA SER A 307 19.27 -7.25 4.27
C SER A 307 20.19 -7.59 3.10
N VAL A 308 20.01 -6.98 1.91
CA VAL A 308 20.51 -7.61 0.68
C VAL A 308 20.97 -6.61 -0.40
N PHE A 309 20.59 -5.32 -0.34
CA PHE A 309 20.72 -4.46 -1.52
C PHE A 309 21.65 -3.25 -1.32
N ASP A 310 22.76 -3.25 -2.04
CA ASP A 310 23.69 -2.10 -2.12
C ASP A 310 23.43 -1.28 -3.40
N VAL A 311 22.42 -0.39 -3.33
CA VAL A 311 22.06 0.51 -4.44
C VAL A 311 23.26 1.32 -4.94
N LYS A 312 24.05 1.84 -4.00
CA LYS A 312 25.19 2.71 -4.32
C LYS A 312 26.26 1.93 -5.08
N GLY A 313 26.64 0.75 -4.59
CA GLY A 313 27.63 -0.10 -5.26
C GLY A 313 27.20 -0.54 -6.64
N VAL A 314 25.89 -0.83 -6.82
CA VAL A 314 25.33 -1.17 -8.12
C VAL A 314 25.42 0.01 -9.10
N ARG A 315 24.98 1.21 -8.68
CA ARG A 315 25.06 2.43 -9.52
C ARG A 315 26.49 2.75 -9.91
N GLU A 316 27.43 2.64 -8.96
CA GLU A 316 28.86 2.80 -9.24
C GLU A 316 29.36 1.78 -10.27
N GLY A 317 28.86 0.53 -10.23
CA GLY A 317 29.18 -0.50 -11.21
C GLY A 317 28.78 -0.10 -12.65
N PHE A 318 27.56 0.41 -12.83
CA PHE A 318 27.12 0.93 -14.12
C PHE A 318 27.94 2.14 -14.59
N THR A 319 28.19 3.09 -13.71
CA THR A 319 29.00 4.29 -14.00
C THR A 319 30.42 3.92 -14.41
N LYS A 320 31.08 2.99 -13.71
CA LYS A 320 32.41 2.46 -14.04
C LYS A 320 32.44 1.76 -15.40
N ALA A 321 31.32 1.13 -15.78
CA ALA A 321 31.16 0.49 -17.08
C ALA A 321 30.80 1.48 -18.20
N GLY A 322 30.67 2.79 -17.91
CA GLY A 322 30.36 3.82 -18.88
C GLY A 322 28.87 3.96 -19.23
N TYR A 323 27.99 3.43 -18.40
CA TYR A 323 26.55 3.50 -18.58
C TYR A 323 25.87 4.33 -17.49
N GLU A 324 24.77 4.99 -17.84
CA GLU A 324 23.84 5.52 -16.85
C GLU A 324 23.12 4.36 -16.15
N ALA A 325 23.11 4.39 -14.81
CA ALA A 325 22.44 3.35 -14.05
C ALA A 325 20.91 3.44 -14.24
N PRO A 326 20.22 2.33 -14.54
CA PRO A 326 18.77 2.31 -14.62
C PRO A 326 18.11 2.78 -13.33
N LEU A 327 16.95 3.43 -13.44
CA LEU A 327 16.11 3.70 -12.29
C LEU A 327 15.58 2.37 -11.73
N LEU A 328 15.87 2.12 -10.46
CA LEU A 328 15.33 0.95 -9.76
C LEU A 328 13.94 1.26 -9.21
N ILE A 329 12.96 0.43 -9.53
CA ILE A 329 11.62 0.51 -8.98
C ILE A 329 11.32 -0.80 -8.24
N ILE A 330 11.20 -0.74 -6.93
CA ILE A 330 10.78 -1.87 -6.11
C ILE A 330 9.24 -1.86 -6.07
N TRP A 331 8.65 -2.92 -6.58
CA TRP A 331 7.20 -3.07 -6.67
C TRP A 331 6.72 -4.14 -5.70
N ASN A 332 6.20 -3.69 -4.54
CA ASN A 332 5.60 -4.59 -3.56
C ASN A 332 4.17 -4.94 -3.98
N VAL A 333 4.01 -6.14 -4.53
CA VAL A 333 2.73 -6.65 -5.05
C VAL A 333 1.86 -7.34 -3.99
N SER A 334 2.38 -7.51 -2.77
CA SER A 334 1.64 -8.14 -1.66
C SER A 334 0.65 -7.18 -0.99
N ARG A 335 0.83 -5.87 -1.16
CA ARG A 335 0.00 -4.86 -0.52
C ARG A 335 -1.36 -4.73 -1.20
N ALA A 336 -2.40 -4.58 -0.39
CA ALA A 336 -3.76 -4.35 -0.89
C ALA A 336 -3.95 -2.94 -1.46
N PHE A 337 -3.19 -1.97 -0.95
CA PHE A 337 -3.18 -0.60 -1.45
C PHE A 337 -2.37 -0.50 -2.74
N CYS A 338 -2.89 0.24 -3.69
CA CYS A 338 -2.28 0.45 -4.98
C CYS A 338 -2.16 1.94 -5.27
N GLY A 339 -0.95 2.45 -5.32
CA GLY A 339 -0.68 3.79 -5.83
C GLY A 339 -0.50 3.77 -7.35
N ALA A 340 -1.01 4.77 -8.05
CA ALA A 340 -0.81 4.92 -9.50
C ALA A 340 0.61 5.41 -9.87
N TYR A 341 1.53 5.51 -8.91
CA TYR A 341 2.85 6.11 -9.11
C TYR A 341 3.92 5.35 -8.32
N ALA A 342 5.15 5.37 -8.85
CA ALA A 342 6.32 5.02 -8.05
C ALA A 342 6.79 6.26 -7.28
N VAL A 343 7.07 6.09 -5.99
CA VAL A 343 7.48 7.19 -5.11
C VAL A 343 8.97 7.11 -4.85
N VAL A 344 9.69 8.20 -5.06
CA VAL A 344 11.14 8.27 -4.81
C VAL A 344 11.46 7.90 -3.37
N CYS A 345 12.33 6.92 -3.16
CA CYS A 345 12.88 6.54 -1.88
C CYS A 345 14.22 7.21 -1.60
N GLU A 346 15.11 7.14 -2.58
CA GLU A 346 16.40 7.81 -2.61
C GLU A 346 16.82 8.06 -4.06
N GLU A 347 17.99 8.62 -4.30
CA GLU A 347 18.48 8.88 -5.64
C GLU A 347 18.61 7.59 -6.45
N GLY A 348 17.86 7.51 -7.54
CA GLY A 348 17.85 6.37 -8.46
C GLY A 348 17.02 5.18 -7.97
N VAL A 349 16.23 5.33 -6.90
CA VAL A 349 15.34 4.31 -6.39
C VAL A 349 13.96 4.86 -6.10
N ALA A 350 12.94 4.14 -6.54
CA ALA A 350 11.54 4.42 -6.22
C ALA A 350 10.83 3.14 -5.76
N GLN A 351 9.70 3.30 -5.10
CA GLN A 351 8.86 2.21 -4.65
C GLN A 351 7.42 2.40 -5.12
N MET A 352 6.77 1.30 -5.48
CA MET A 352 5.34 1.27 -5.76
C MET A 352 4.69 0.07 -5.06
N TYR A 353 3.36 0.13 -4.90
CA TYR A 353 2.62 -0.82 -4.08
C TYR A 353 1.39 -1.34 -4.80
N GLY A 354 1.06 -2.62 -4.55
CA GLY A 354 -0.17 -3.25 -4.97
C GLY A 354 -0.28 -3.47 -6.47
N TRP A 355 -1.49 -3.71 -6.95
CA TRP A 355 -1.81 -3.98 -8.34
C TRP A 355 -3.11 -3.27 -8.73
N SER A 356 -3.14 -2.61 -9.88
CA SER A 356 -4.34 -1.97 -10.44
C SER A 356 -4.27 -1.85 -11.95
N ASP A 357 -5.43 -1.64 -12.57
CA ASP A 357 -5.54 -1.34 -13.99
C ASP A 357 -4.78 -0.08 -14.41
N ALA A 358 -4.67 0.90 -13.49
CA ALA A 358 -3.89 2.12 -13.76
C ALA A 358 -2.40 1.81 -13.91
N MET A 359 -1.87 0.91 -13.08
CA MET A 359 -0.48 0.45 -13.18
C MET A 359 -0.26 -0.36 -14.45
N TRP A 360 -1.21 -1.21 -14.79
CA TRP A 360 -1.19 -1.94 -16.06
C TRP A 360 -1.07 -0.99 -17.25
N LYS A 361 -1.94 0.02 -17.34
CA LYS A 361 -1.90 1.04 -18.40
C LYS A 361 -0.59 1.85 -18.43
N MET A 362 0.08 2.04 -17.30
CA MET A 362 1.41 2.66 -17.26
C MET A 362 2.48 1.73 -17.87
N LEU A 363 2.44 0.44 -17.55
CA LEU A 363 3.36 -0.55 -18.13
C LEU A 363 3.17 -0.66 -19.64
N GLU A 364 1.93 -0.66 -20.13
CA GLU A 364 1.62 -0.63 -21.56
C GLU A 364 2.23 0.57 -22.28
N ARG A 365 2.20 1.73 -21.65
CA ARG A 365 2.80 2.96 -22.19
C ARG A 365 4.31 3.01 -22.09
N GLY A 366 4.93 2.01 -21.45
CA GLY A 366 6.36 1.92 -21.26
C GLY A 366 6.96 3.01 -20.35
N VAL A 367 6.14 3.68 -19.56
CA VAL A 367 6.60 4.75 -18.65
C VAL A 367 5.90 4.62 -17.30
N ILE A 368 6.69 4.31 -16.28
CA ILE A 368 6.22 4.40 -14.90
C ILE A 368 6.50 5.82 -14.41
N LYS A 369 5.43 6.54 -14.08
CA LYS A 369 5.56 7.89 -13.51
C LYS A 369 6.13 7.81 -12.11
N VAL A 370 7.25 8.50 -11.89
CA VAL A 370 7.93 8.60 -10.60
C VAL A 370 7.70 9.99 -10.03
N ILE A 371 7.27 10.05 -8.79
CA ILE A 371 6.93 11.30 -8.09
C ILE A 371 7.65 11.39 -6.74
N MET A 372 7.81 12.60 -6.26
CA MET A 372 8.34 12.85 -4.92
C MET A 372 7.28 12.55 -3.85
N PRO A 373 7.69 12.13 -2.61
CA PRO A 373 6.77 11.90 -1.51
C PRO A 373 5.79 13.04 -1.25
N MET A 374 6.25 14.28 -1.32
CA MET A 374 5.42 15.46 -1.14
C MET A 374 4.39 15.62 -2.28
N GLU A 375 4.77 15.30 -3.51
CA GLU A 375 3.88 15.35 -4.66
C GLU A 375 2.76 14.30 -4.54
N LEU A 376 3.09 13.08 -4.05
CA LEU A 376 2.10 12.03 -3.81
C LEU A 376 0.96 12.52 -2.92
N VAL A 377 1.30 13.16 -1.79
CA VAL A 377 0.28 13.60 -0.82
C VAL A 377 -0.46 14.86 -1.26
N ARG A 378 0.10 15.66 -2.16
CA ARG A 378 -0.55 16.84 -2.76
C ARG A 378 -1.47 16.48 -3.93
N THR A 379 -1.14 15.46 -4.70
CA THR A 379 -1.96 15.01 -5.84
C THR A 379 -3.08 14.05 -5.43
N GLY A 380 -2.94 13.37 -4.30
CA GLY A 380 -4.03 12.61 -3.70
C GLY A 380 -5.13 13.57 -3.21
N HIS A 381 -6.35 13.43 -3.70
CA HIS A 381 -7.52 14.22 -3.27
C HIS A 381 -7.91 13.92 -1.81
N LEU A 382 -6.98 14.18 -0.88
CA LEU A 382 -7.07 13.84 0.54
C LEU A 382 -7.69 14.91 1.43
N VAL A 383 -8.11 16.01 0.87
CA VAL A 383 -8.77 17.08 1.67
C VAL A 383 -9.88 17.75 0.88
#